data_401b2c7dd4996a1a88142e1f64e0d810
#
_entry.id   401b2c7dd4996a1a88142e1f64e0d810
#
_cell.length_a   1.000
_cell.length_b   1.000
_cell.length_c   1.000
_cell.angle_alpha   90.00
_cell.angle_beta   90.00
_cell.angle_gamma   90.00
#
_symmetry.space_group_name_H-M   'P 1'
#
loop_
_entity.id
_entity.type
_entity.pdbx_description
1 polymer ?
#
loop_
_entity_poly.entity_id
_entity_poly.type
_entity_poly.pdbx_seq_one_letter_code
_entity_poly.pdbx_strand_id
1 'polypeptide(L)'
;MAFYIDAGKSGSSGEIAYLLKKCILHCPKKWTEIVFLCIGSDRVTGDCLGPYIGHLLHPHETGHIFVYGTLSCPVHALNLEKTSSLITRLHPHALVIAIDASLGQKKHLEIGRASCRERV
;
A
#
# COMPACT_ATOMS: atom_id res chain seq x y z
N MET A 1 -5.38 5.67 -12.50
CA MET A 1 -6.77 6.07 -12.23
C MET A 1 -6.97 6.25 -10.74
N ALA A 2 -7.61 7.31 -10.33
CA ALA A 2 -7.86 7.60 -8.92
C ALA A 2 -9.32 7.34 -8.57
N PHE A 3 -9.54 6.77 -7.40
CA PHE A 3 -10.86 6.54 -6.84
C PHE A 3 -10.96 7.28 -5.51
N TYR A 4 -12.10 7.85 -5.23
CA TYR A 4 -12.34 8.59 -4.00
C TYR A 4 -13.44 7.89 -3.20
N ILE A 5 -13.12 7.54 -1.97
CA ILE A 5 -14.04 6.86 -1.07
C ILE A 5 -14.07 7.62 0.24
N ASP A 6 -15.28 7.95 0.72
CA ASP A 6 -15.45 8.57 2.03
C ASP A 6 -15.41 7.47 3.09
N ALA A 7 -14.32 7.42 3.85
CA ALA A 7 -14.13 6.40 4.87
C ALA A 7 -15.11 6.52 6.05
N GLY A 8 -15.76 7.69 6.19
CA GLY A 8 -16.76 7.88 7.23
C GLY A 8 -18.12 7.30 6.91
N LYS A 9 -18.33 6.88 5.64
CA LYS A 9 -19.62 6.31 5.25
C LYS A 9 -19.69 4.83 5.55
N SER A 10 -20.90 4.37 5.86
CA SER A 10 -21.18 2.95 6.04
C SER A 10 -20.87 2.19 4.74
N GLY A 11 -20.22 1.04 4.88
CA GLY A 11 -19.86 0.22 3.73
C GLY A 11 -18.59 0.63 3.01
N SER A 12 -17.88 1.65 3.49
CA SER A 12 -16.64 2.12 2.86
C SER A 12 -15.56 1.05 2.80
N SER A 13 -15.42 0.22 3.84
CA SER A 13 -14.42 -0.84 3.85
C SER A 13 -14.70 -1.89 2.77
N GLY A 14 -15.95 -2.25 2.56
CA GLY A 14 -16.32 -3.16 1.48
C GLY A 14 -16.07 -2.56 0.11
N GLU A 15 -16.31 -1.26 -0.04
CA GLU A 15 -16.06 -0.55 -1.28
C GLU A 15 -14.57 -0.51 -1.62
N ILE A 16 -13.72 -0.22 -0.61
CA ILE A 16 -12.27 -0.24 -0.78
C ILE A 16 -11.80 -1.63 -1.19
N ALA A 17 -12.27 -2.66 -0.51
CA ALA A 17 -11.91 -4.04 -0.83
C ALA A 17 -12.32 -4.42 -2.25
N TYR A 18 -13.50 -4.01 -2.68
CA TYR A 18 -13.98 -4.28 -4.02
C TYR A 18 -13.09 -3.60 -5.08
N LEU A 19 -12.76 -2.32 -4.87
CA LEU A 19 -11.92 -1.58 -5.80
C LEU A 19 -10.51 -2.13 -5.87
N LEU A 20 -9.92 -2.50 -4.73
CA LEU A 20 -8.60 -3.11 -4.70
C LEU A 20 -8.59 -4.44 -5.44
N LYS A 21 -9.59 -5.28 -5.19
CA LYS A 21 -9.71 -6.56 -5.88
C LYS A 21 -9.85 -6.36 -7.39
N LYS A 22 -10.64 -5.38 -7.81
CA LYS A 22 -10.80 -5.05 -9.22
C LYS A 22 -9.49 -4.61 -9.85
N CYS A 23 -8.74 -3.74 -9.17
CA CYS A 23 -7.43 -3.28 -9.65
C CYS A 23 -6.45 -4.44 -9.77
N ILE A 24 -6.42 -5.34 -8.80
CA ILE A 24 -5.54 -6.50 -8.81
C ILE A 24 -5.87 -7.43 -9.98
N LEU A 25 -7.14 -7.73 -10.17
CA LEU A 25 -7.57 -8.65 -11.23
C LEU A 25 -7.40 -8.07 -12.63
N HIS A 26 -7.49 -6.75 -12.78
CA HIS A 26 -7.37 -6.09 -14.06
C HIS A 26 -5.97 -5.52 -14.34
N CYS A 27 -4.98 -5.83 -13.49
CA CYS A 27 -3.62 -5.42 -13.74
C CYS A 27 -3.11 -6.10 -15.01
N PRO A 28 -2.65 -5.34 -16.03
CA PRO A 28 -2.21 -5.92 -17.29
C PRO A 28 -0.91 -6.71 -17.17
N LYS A 29 -0.13 -6.43 -16.12
CA LYS A 29 1.14 -7.12 -15.88
C LYS A 29 0.88 -8.45 -15.21
N LYS A 30 1.56 -9.49 -15.67
CA LYS A 30 1.52 -10.78 -14.99
C LYS A 30 2.31 -10.69 -13.68
N TRP A 31 1.68 -11.10 -12.59
CA TRP A 31 2.31 -11.09 -11.28
C TRP A 31 2.05 -12.41 -10.57
N THR A 32 2.96 -12.80 -9.69
CA THR A 32 2.86 -14.03 -8.90
C THR A 32 2.80 -13.75 -7.42
N GLU A 33 3.11 -12.51 -7.02
CA GLU A 33 3.15 -12.11 -5.63
C GLU A 33 2.51 -10.74 -5.48
N ILE A 34 2.02 -10.45 -4.27
CA ILE A 34 1.50 -9.13 -3.94
C ILE A 34 2.35 -8.58 -2.80
N VAL A 35 2.84 -7.36 -2.95
CA VAL A 35 3.60 -6.66 -1.93
C VAL A 35 2.82 -5.43 -1.51
N PHE A 36 2.51 -5.34 -0.22
CA PHE A 36 1.94 -4.14 0.37
C PHE A 36 3.08 -3.29 0.91
N LEU A 37 3.30 -2.15 0.31
CA LEU A 37 4.31 -1.19 0.73
C LEU A 37 3.61 -0.07 1.50
N CYS A 38 3.69 -0.14 2.83
CA CYS A 38 3.00 0.79 3.72
C CYS A 38 3.98 1.86 4.16
N ILE A 39 3.77 3.07 3.68
CA ILE A 39 4.73 4.19 3.84
C ILE A 39 4.25 5.13 4.94
N GLY A 40 5.13 5.50 5.83
CA GLY A 40 4.83 6.44 6.88
C GLY A 40 5.74 6.31 8.08
N SER A 41 5.47 7.10 9.11
CA SER A 41 6.26 7.11 10.33
C SER A 41 5.33 7.16 11.53
N ASP A 42 5.68 6.42 12.58
CA ASP A 42 4.95 6.46 13.84
C ASP A 42 5.29 7.70 14.67
N ARG A 43 6.30 8.46 14.25
CA ARG A 43 6.77 9.65 14.97
C ARG A 43 6.04 10.93 14.59
N VAL A 44 5.32 10.94 13.48
CA VAL A 44 4.63 12.11 12.97
C VAL A 44 3.13 11.85 12.96
N THR A 45 2.38 12.65 13.69
CA THR A 45 0.93 12.57 13.71
C THR A 45 0.39 12.81 12.31
N GLY A 46 -0.50 11.94 11.85
CA GLY A 46 -1.06 12.01 10.51
C GLY A 46 -0.28 11.23 9.47
N ASP A 47 0.91 10.73 9.82
CA ASP A 47 1.76 9.95 8.92
C ASP A 47 1.86 8.49 9.36
N CYS A 48 1.06 8.08 10.33
CA CYS A 48 1.11 6.73 10.90
C CYS A 48 0.13 5.75 10.24
N LEU A 49 -0.66 6.18 9.26
CA LEU A 49 -1.65 5.32 8.61
C LEU A 49 -0.98 4.11 7.94
N GLY A 50 0.07 4.35 7.15
CA GLY A 50 0.79 3.28 6.48
C GLY A 50 1.30 2.23 7.46
N PRO A 51 2.14 2.60 8.43
CA PRO A 51 2.65 1.64 9.42
C PRO A 51 1.56 0.92 10.20
N TYR A 52 0.47 1.60 10.52
CA TYR A 52 -0.64 0.99 11.24
C TYR A 52 -1.33 -0.08 10.38
N ILE A 53 -1.58 0.22 9.11
CA ILE A 53 -2.15 -0.75 8.18
C ILE A 53 -1.19 -1.93 8.00
N GLY A 54 0.11 -1.66 7.88
CA GLY A 54 1.12 -2.70 7.79
C GLY A 54 1.10 -3.61 9.01
N HIS A 55 0.92 -3.04 10.19
CA HIS A 55 0.79 -3.81 11.43
C HIS A 55 -0.44 -4.73 11.38
N LEU A 56 -1.56 -4.24 10.87
CA LEU A 56 -2.79 -5.04 10.75
C LEU A 56 -2.67 -6.12 9.67
N LEU A 57 -1.95 -5.86 8.59
CA LEU A 57 -1.80 -6.80 7.50
C LEU A 57 -0.72 -7.85 7.77
N HIS A 58 0.27 -7.54 8.59
CA HIS A 58 1.42 -8.42 8.83
C HIS A 58 1.03 -9.85 9.20
N PRO A 59 0.04 -10.10 10.09
CA PRO A 59 -0.35 -11.48 10.43
C PRO A 59 -0.95 -12.26 9.25
N HIS A 60 -1.30 -11.58 8.17
CA HIS A 60 -1.90 -12.20 6.98
C HIS A 60 -0.89 -12.48 5.88
N GLU A 61 0.41 -12.33 6.16
CA GLU A 61 1.44 -12.68 5.19
C GLU A 61 1.40 -14.17 4.85
N THR A 62 1.65 -14.46 3.58
CA THR A 62 1.70 -15.83 3.08
C THR A 62 2.92 -15.95 2.16
N GLY A 63 3.11 -17.10 1.51
CA GLY A 63 4.17 -17.25 0.51
C GLY A 63 3.98 -16.39 -0.74
N HIS A 64 2.82 -15.74 -0.88
CA HIS A 64 2.49 -14.91 -2.05
C HIS A 64 2.10 -13.50 -1.67
N ILE A 65 1.96 -13.18 -0.40
CA ILE A 65 1.59 -11.86 0.09
C ILE A 65 2.62 -11.41 1.11
N PHE A 66 3.23 -10.25 0.86
CA PHE A 66 4.29 -9.70 1.70
C PHE A 66 3.94 -8.29 2.10
N VAL A 67 4.33 -7.91 3.32
CA VAL A 67 4.03 -6.59 3.89
C VAL A 67 5.34 -5.92 4.28
N TYR A 68 5.56 -4.72 3.78
CA TYR A 68 6.69 -3.87 4.16
C TYR A 68 6.16 -2.59 4.77
N GLY A 69 6.73 -2.20 5.89
CA GLY A 69 6.30 -0.99 6.60
C GLY A 69 5.29 -1.29 7.67
N THR A 70 5.76 -1.71 8.84
CA THR A 70 4.93 -1.98 10.01
C THR A 70 5.26 -0.94 11.09
N LEU A 71 4.53 -0.98 12.21
CA LEU A 71 4.80 -0.09 13.34
C LEU A 71 6.20 -0.35 13.93
N SER A 72 6.64 -1.60 13.96
CA SER A 72 7.95 -1.96 14.50
C SER A 72 9.07 -1.74 13.48
N CYS A 73 8.74 -1.71 12.20
CA CYS A 73 9.73 -1.59 11.14
C CYS A 73 9.19 -0.71 10.01
N PRO A 74 9.01 0.59 10.28
CA PRO A 74 8.36 1.48 9.32
C PRO A 74 9.22 1.77 8.10
N VAL A 75 8.55 2.01 6.98
CA VAL A 75 9.17 2.51 5.75
C VAL A 75 8.81 3.98 5.61
N HIS A 76 9.80 4.84 5.68
CA HIS A 76 9.61 6.29 5.63
C HIS A 76 10.56 6.91 4.60
N ALA A 77 10.54 8.22 4.48
CA ALA A 77 11.30 8.94 3.45
C ALA A 77 12.80 8.60 3.45
N LEU A 78 13.37 8.32 4.61
CA LEU A 78 14.82 8.08 4.72
C LEU A 78 15.21 6.68 4.21
N ASN A 79 14.33 5.70 4.27
CA ASN A 79 14.66 4.35 3.86
C ASN A 79 13.78 3.82 2.70
N LEU A 80 12.92 4.66 2.16
CA LEU A 80 11.99 4.25 1.10
C LEU A 80 12.73 3.76 -0.15
N GLU A 81 13.74 4.49 -0.59
CA GLU A 81 14.51 4.13 -1.77
C GLU A 81 15.21 2.78 -1.59
N LYS A 82 15.84 2.59 -0.46
CA LYS A 82 16.50 1.33 -0.13
C LYS A 82 15.52 0.16 -0.08
N THR A 83 14.37 0.39 0.55
CA THR A 83 13.32 -0.62 0.66
C THR A 83 12.74 -0.95 -0.72
N SER A 84 12.51 0.06 -1.56
CA SER A 84 12.00 -0.16 -2.91
C SER A 84 12.98 -0.99 -3.75
N SER A 85 14.28 -0.73 -3.63
CA SER A 85 15.29 -1.52 -4.32
C SER A 85 15.31 -2.96 -3.83
N LEU A 86 15.15 -3.15 -2.53
CA LEU A 86 15.07 -4.48 -1.93
C LEU A 86 13.85 -5.25 -2.45
N ILE A 87 12.70 -4.62 -2.48
CA ILE A 87 11.47 -5.22 -2.99
C ILE A 87 11.65 -5.62 -4.46
N THR A 88 12.23 -4.75 -5.25
CA THR A 88 12.51 -4.99 -6.66
C THR A 88 13.37 -6.24 -6.86
N ARG A 89 14.37 -6.42 -5.99
CA ARG A 89 15.30 -7.53 -6.09
C ARG A 89 14.71 -8.84 -5.57
N LEU A 90 13.99 -8.79 -4.45
CA LEU A 90 13.43 -9.98 -3.82
C LEU A 90 12.10 -10.43 -4.44
N HIS A 91 11.35 -9.50 -5.00
CA HIS A 91 10.02 -9.75 -5.54
C HIS A 91 9.92 -9.24 -6.98
N PRO A 92 10.65 -9.85 -7.91
CA PRO A 92 10.72 -9.33 -9.29
C PRO A 92 9.40 -9.42 -10.07
N HIS A 93 8.48 -10.27 -9.64
CA HIS A 93 7.19 -10.46 -10.30
C HIS A 93 6.02 -10.07 -9.41
N ALA A 94 6.24 -9.12 -8.51
CA ALA A 94 5.20 -8.70 -7.58
C ALA A 94 4.37 -7.54 -8.13
N LEU A 95 3.09 -7.57 -7.79
CA LEU A 95 2.25 -6.39 -7.86
C LEU A 95 2.46 -5.63 -6.54
N VAL A 96 2.94 -4.40 -6.63
CA VAL A 96 3.19 -3.58 -5.44
C VAL A 96 2.02 -2.64 -5.22
N ILE A 97 1.42 -2.74 -4.06
CA ILE A 97 0.35 -1.84 -3.63
C ILE A 97 0.93 -0.92 -2.56
N ALA A 98 1.07 0.35 -2.91
CA ALA A 98 1.61 1.35 -1.99
C ALA A 98 0.49 2.03 -1.24
N ILE A 99 0.66 2.13 0.08
CA ILE A 99 -0.29 2.78 0.98
C ILE A 99 0.45 3.91 1.68
N ASP A 100 -0.04 5.13 1.50
CA ASP A 100 0.60 6.31 2.03
C ASP A 100 -0.46 7.33 2.42
N ALA A 101 -0.26 7.99 3.56
CA ALA A 101 -1.11 9.08 3.98
C ALA A 101 -0.51 10.39 3.50
N SER A 102 -1.34 11.30 3.02
CA SER A 102 -0.88 12.63 2.66
C SER A 102 -1.80 13.66 3.28
N LEU A 103 -1.21 14.76 3.73
CA LEU A 103 -1.96 15.92 4.20
C LEU A 103 -2.28 16.80 3.00
N GLY A 104 -3.54 17.13 2.86
CA GLY A 104 -3.97 17.95 1.76
C GLY A 104 -5.31 18.59 2.08
N GLN A 105 -5.81 19.38 1.15
CA GLN A 105 -7.14 19.91 1.28
C GLN A 105 -8.14 18.76 1.20
N LYS A 106 -9.23 18.88 1.94
CA LYS A 106 -10.25 17.84 2.06
C LYS A 106 -10.70 17.29 0.70
N LYS A 107 -10.81 18.15 -0.30
CA LYS A 107 -11.24 17.77 -1.64
C LYS A 107 -10.19 16.98 -2.45
N HIS A 108 -8.97 16.86 -1.93
CA HIS A 108 -7.87 16.19 -2.61
C HIS A 108 -7.40 14.92 -1.90
N LEU A 109 -8.16 14.43 -0.92
CA LEU A 109 -7.79 13.22 -0.19
C LEU A 109 -8.09 11.99 -1.03
N GLU A 110 -7.08 11.16 -1.21
CA GLU A 110 -7.19 9.86 -1.88
C GLU A 110 -6.96 8.74 -0.88
N ILE A 111 -7.75 7.68 -0.99
CA ILE A 111 -7.59 6.52 -0.12
C ILE A 111 -7.03 5.39 -0.97
N GLY A 112 -5.76 5.13 -0.75
CA GLY A 112 -5.07 4.03 -1.42
C GLY A 112 -4.80 4.28 -2.89
N ARG A 113 -3.69 3.77 -3.36
CA ARG A 113 -3.33 3.81 -4.76
C ARG A 113 -2.63 2.50 -5.10
N ALA A 114 -3.22 1.76 -6.01
CA ALA A 114 -2.59 0.56 -6.54
C ALA A 114 -1.93 0.92 -7.86
N SER A 115 -0.70 0.47 -8.06
CA SER A 115 0.00 0.66 -9.32
C SER A 115 0.71 -0.60 -9.73
N CYS A 116 0.66 -0.87 -11.04
CA CYS A 116 1.44 -1.92 -11.64
C CYS A 116 2.72 -1.30 -12.15
N ARG A 117 3.83 -1.60 -11.47
CA ARG A 117 5.13 -1.09 -11.90
C ARG A 117 5.73 -2.01 -12.92
N GLU A 118 6.11 -1.42 -14.05
CA GLU A 118 6.93 -2.10 -15.00
C GLU A 118 8.36 -2.09 -14.52
N ARG A 119 9.00 -3.23 -14.63
CA ARG A 119 10.36 -3.39 -14.16
C ARG A 119 11.33 -3.09 -15.27
N VAL A 120 12.30 -2.33 -14.95
CA VAL A 120 13.38 -2.03 -15.89
C VAL A 120 14.59 -2.87 -15.58
#